data_e1ef84a51554c5c01b454ed9690e5199
#
_entry.id   e1ef84a51554c5c01b454ed9690e5199
#
_cell.length_a   1.000
_cell.length_b   1.000
_cell.length_c   1.000
_cell.angle_alpha   90.00
_cell.angle_beta   90.00
_cell.angle_gamma   90.00
#
_symmetry.space_group_name_H-M   'P 1'
#
loop_
_entity.id
_entity.type
_entity.pdbx_description
1 polymer ?
#
loop_
_entity_poly.entity_id
_entity_poly.type
_entity_poly.pdbx_seq_one_letter_code
_entity_poly.pdbx_strand_id
1 'polypeptide(L)'
;MATSLGERIRDLRKKKGYTLDELAAHSESSKSYIWELENKDPPRPSGEKLALIAVALGVTPDYLLGVETEVESAEDKAFFRKYQKMDAPRKAQIREMLEIINRKK
;
A
#
# COMPACT_ATOMS: atom_id res chain seq x y z
N MET A 1 -11.79 1.21 -18.69
CA MET A 1 -12.56 1.91 -17.64
C MET A 1 -11.72 2.08 -16.39
N ALA A 2 -11.83 3.23 -15.76
CA ALA A 2 -11.14 3.46 -14.49
C ALA A 2 -11.77 2.60 -13.40
N THR A 3 -10.95 1.89 -12.62
CA THR A 3 -11.44 1.14 -11.49
C THR A 3 -11.78 2.07 -10.34
N SER A 4 -12.79 1.71 -9.54
CA SER A 4 -13.16 2.49 -8.37
C SER A 4 -12.11 2.31 -7.25
N LEU A 5 -12.14 3.21 -6.27
CA LEU A 5 -11.30 3.08 -5.09
C LEU A 5 -11.50 1.72 -4.41
N GLY A 6 -12.75 1.30 -4.24
CA GLY A 6 -13.07 0.02 -3.63
C GLY A 6 -12.50 -1.16 -4.39
N GLU A 7 -12.59 -1.14 -5.71
CA GLU A 7 -12.01 -2.19 -6.55
C GLU A 7 -10.50 -2.27 -6.42
N ARG A 8 -9.82 -1.13 -6.39
CA ARG A 8 -8.37 -1.09 -6.21
C ARG A 8 -7.96 -1.65 -4.86
N ILE A 9 -8.69 -1.29 -3.80
CA ILE A 9 -8.43 -1.80 -2.46
C ILE A 9 -8.60 -3.32 -2.43
N ARG A 10 -9.69 -3.82 -3.00
CA ARG A 10 -9.96 -5.26 -3.05
C ARG A 10 -8.86 -6.00 -3.80
N ASP A 11 -8.50 -5.52 -4.99
CA ASP A 11 -7.51 -6.18 -5.83
C ASP A 11 -6.15 -6.25 -5.13
N LEU A 12 -5.72 -5.14 -4.53
CA LEU A 12 -4.45 -5.09 -3.79
C LEU A 12 -4.50 -5.96 -2.55
N ARG A 13 -5.64 -5.98 -1.84
CA ARG A 13 -5.81 -6.83 -0.66
C ARG A 13 -5.64 -8.31 -1.04
N LYS A 14 -6.29 -8.74 -2.11
CA LYS A 14 -6.18 -10.12 -2.59
C LYS A 14 -4.78 -10.45 -3.06
N LYS A 15 -4.14 -9.51 -3.74
CA LYS A 15 -2.75 -9.69 -4.20
C LYS A 15 -1.79 -9.88 -3.02
N LYS A 16 -2.04 -9.19 -1.90
CA LYS A 16 -1.27 -9.35 -0.67
C LYS A 16 -1.64 -10.62 0.11
N GLY A 17 -2.74 -11.27 -0.25
CA GLY A 17 -3.23 -12.42 0.47
C GLY A 17 -3.91 -12.09 1.79
N TYR A 18 -4.38 -10.85 1.95
CA TYR A 18 -5.05 -10.42 3.19
C TYR A 18 -6.53 -10.73 3.16
N THR A 19 -7.06 -11.16 4.31
CA THR A 19 -8.50 -11.18 4.56
C THR A 19 -8.95 -9.75 4.88
N LEU A 20 -10.28 -9.55 4.92
CA LEU A 20 -10.83 -8.25 5.34
C LEU A 20 -10.36 -7.88 6.75
N ASP A 21 -10.34 -8.87 7.67
CA ASP A 21 -9.87 -8.66 9.04
C ASP A 21 -8.40 -8.25 9.09
N GLU A 22 -7.58 -8.89 8.27
CA GLU A 22 -6.14 -8.59 8.24
C GLU A 22 -5.89 -7.18 7.72
N LEU A 23 -6.54 -6.79 6.62
CA LEU A 23 -6.38 -5.42 6.12
C LEU A 23 -6.90 -4.40 7.13
N ALA A 24 -8.03 -4.70 7.79
CA ALA A 24 -8.58 -3.82 8.81
C ALA A 24 -7.57 -3.60 9.94
N ALA A 25 -6.95 -4.68 10.43
CA ALA A 25 -5.94 -4.58 11.48
C ALA A 25 -4.74 -3.76 11.04
N HIS A 26 -4.22 -4.01 9.85
CA HIS A 26 -3.04 -3.30 9.33
C HIS A 26 -3.29 -1.81 9.05
N SER A 27 -4.53 -1.43 8.80
CA SER A 27 -4.90 -0.04 8.50
C SER A 27 -5.62 0.66 9.65
N GLU A 28 -5.64 0.05 10.84
CA GLU A 28 -6.30 0.59 12.03
C GLU A 28 -7.78 0.90 11.76
N SER A 29 -8.45 -0.03 11.09
CA SER A 29 -9.85 0.09 10.70
C SER A 29 -10.66 -1.10 11.20
N SER A 30 -11.98 -1.05 11.02
CA SER A 30 -12.83 -2.19 11.29
C SER A 30 -13.05 -3.00 10.00
N LYS A 31 -13.35 -4.29 10.16
CA LYS A 31 -13.71 -5.15 9.05
C LYS A 31 -14.90 -4.59 8.27
N SER A 32 -15.91 -4.11 8.97
CA SER A 32 -17.10 -3.53 8.35
C SER A 32 -16.75 -2.32 7.48
N TYR A 33 -15.83 -1.48 7.96
CA TYR A 33 -15.41 -0.30 7.20
C TYR A 33 -14.71 -0.70 5.90
N ILE A 34 -13.79 -1.65 5.96
CA ILE A 34 -13.09 -2.12 4.76
C ILE A 34 -14.08 -2.75 3.78
N TRP A 35 -15.01 -3.57 4.29
CA TRP A 35 -16.04 -4.19 3.46
C TRP A 35 -16.89 -3.12 2.74
N GLU A 36 -17.28 -2.07 3.46
CA GLU A 36 -18.06 -0.98 2.87
C GLU A 36 -17.26 -0.24 1.79
N LEU A 37 -15.98 0.01 2.03
CA LEU A 37 -15.12 0.64 1.02
C LEU A 37 -15.06 -0.19 -0.26
N GLU A 38 -14.99 -1.51 -0.14
CA GLU A 38 -14.89 -2.40 -1.29
C GLU A 38 -16.21 -2.60 -2.02
N ASN A 39 -17.34 -2.51 -1.33
CA ASN A 39 -18.62 -2.96 -1.87
C ASN A 39 -19.72 -1.90 -1.97
N LYS A 40 -19.61 -0.82 -1.21
CA LYS A 40 -20.71 0.16 -1.09
C LYS A 40 -20.41 1.53 -1.67
N ASP A 41 -19.19 1.77 -2.14
CA ASP A 41 -18.76 3.06 -2.68
C ASP A 41 -19.17 4.24 -1.76
N PRO A 42 -18.78 4.19 -0.47
CA PRO A 42 -19.11 5.26 0.48
C PRO A 42 -18.31 6.53 0.18
N PRO A 43 -18.59 7.64 0.90
CA PRO A 43 -17.76 8.83 0.77
C PRO A 43 -16.27 8.51 0.94
N ARG A 44 -15.44 9.24 0.20
CA ARG A 44 -13.98 9.03 0.22
C ARG A 44 -13.44 9.07 1.64
N PRO A 45 -12.54 8.13 2.02
CA PRO A 45 -11.88 8.17 3.32
C PRO A 45 -11.11 9.47 3.54
N SER A 46 -10.89 9.85 4.80
CA SER A 46 -10.02 10.98 5.11
C SER A 46 -8.61 10.71 4.60
N GLY A 47 -7.81 11.78 4.42
CA GLY A 47 -6.43 11.64 3.98
C GLY A 47 -5.61 10.75 4.91
N GLU A 48 -5.84 10.86 6.22
CA GLU A 48 -5.16 10.03 7.21
C GLU A 48 -5.52 8.55 7.06
N LYS A 49 -6.81 8.24 6.92
CA LYS A 49 -7.26 6.85 6.74
C LYS A 49 -6.76 6.29 5.41
N LEU A 50 -6.82 7.07 4.36
CA LEU A 50 -6.33 6.67 3.04
C LEU A 50 -4.82 6.34 3.10
N ALA A 51 -4.04 7.15 3.83
CA ALA A 51 -2.61 6.90 4.01
C ALA A 51 -2.36 5.59 4.74
N LEU A 52 -3.13 5.29 5.78
CA LEU A 52 -2.99 4.04 6.53
C LEU A 52 -3.31 2.82 5.65
N ILE A 53 -4.35 2.91 4.85
CA ILE A 53 -4.72 1.82 3.93
C ILE A 53 -3.63 1.63 2.87
N ALA A 54 -3.11 2.72 2.32
CA ALA A 54 -2.06 2.66 1.32
C ALA A 54 -0.79 2.00 1.88
N VAL A 55 -0.38 2.36 3.08
CA VAL A 55 0.78 1.75 3.74
C VAL A 55 0.54 0.25 3.94
N ALA A 56 -0.65 -0.13 4.40
CA ALA A 56 -0.99 -1.54 4.61
C ALA A 56 -0.92 -2.34 3.31
N LEU A 57 -1.28 -1.72 2.20
CA LEU A 57 -1.28 -2.38 0.88
C LEU A 57 0.06 -2.23 0.13
N GLY A 58 1.00 -1.43 0.66
CA GLY A 58 2.31 -1.25 0.05
C GLY A 58 2.30 -0.37 -1.19
N VAL A 59 1.37 0.56 -1.29
CA VAL A 59 1.26 1.49 -2.42
C VAL A 59 1.14 2.93 -1.92
N THR A 60 1.06 3.87 -2.85
CA THR A 60 0.86 5.29 -2.51
C THR A 60 -0.64 5.60 -2.44
N PRO A 61 -1.03 6.63 -1.67
CA PRO A 61 -2.42 7.10 -1.72
C PRO A 61 -2.85 7.53 -3.12
N ASP A 62 -1.93 8.09 -3.91
CA ASP A 62 -2.21 8.51 -5.29
C ASP A 62 -2.65 7.34 -6.16
N TYR A 63 -2.02 6.18 -6.00
CA TYR A 63 -2.45 4.99 -6.73
C TYR A 63 -3.88 4.60 -6.35
N LEU A 64 -4.21 4.63 -5.06
CA LEU A 64 -5.56 4.31 -4.60
C LEU A 64 -6.60 5.27 -5.16
N LEU A 65 -6.24 6.55 -5.31
CA LEU A 65 -7.13 7.57 -5.86
C LEU A 65 -7.22 7.56 -7.40
N GLY A 66 -6.41 6.72 -8.05
CA GLY A 66 -6.42 6.65 -9.51
C GLY A 66 -5.59 7.73 -10.19
N VAL A 67 -4.85 8.53 -9.43
CA VAL A 67 -3.94 9.55 -9.99
C VAL A 67 -2.70 8.88 -10.58
N GLU A 68 -2.25 7.81 -9.96
CA GLU A 68 -1.13 6.99 -10.43
C GLU A 68 -1.68 5.64 -10.86
N THR A 69 -1.42 5.24 -12.11
CA THR A 69 -2.02 4.05 -12.69
C THR A 69 -1.10 2.83 -12.73
N GLU A 70 0.20 3.03 -12.53
CA GLU A 70 1.17 1.95 -12.56
C GLU A 70 1.46 1.47 -11.14
N VAL A 71 1.01 0.25 -10.82
CA VAL A 71 1.18 -0.32 -9.48
C VAL A 71 2.66 -0.49 -9.13
N GLU A 72 3.50 -0.87 -10.09
CA GLU A 72 4.94 -1.01 -9.84
C GLU A 72 5.57 0.31 -9.43
N SER A 73 5.22 1.40 -10.11
CA SER A 73 5.69 2.73 -9.74
C SER A 73 5.20 3.15 -8.37
N ALA A 74 3.95 2.82 -8.04
CA ALA A 74 3.38 3.14 -6.72
C ALA A 74 4.08 2.35 -5.61
N GLU A 75 4.40 1.08 -5.86
CA GLU A 75 5.12 0.24 -4.91
C GLU A 75 6.55 0.76 -4.69
N ASP A 76 7.23 1.16 -5.75
CA ASP A 76 8.58 1.72 -5.67
C ASP A 76 8.60 3.00 -4.85
N LYS A 77 7.65 3.89 -5.08
CA LYS A 77 7.53 5.14 -4.32
C LYS A 77 7.25 4.88 -2.85
N ALA A 78 6.36 3.92 -2.56
CA ALA A 78 6.04 3.56 -1.18
C ALA A 78 7.27 2.98 -0.47
N PHE A 79 8.01 2.10 -1.15
CA PHE A 79 9.25 1.55 -0.63
C PHE A 79 10.27 2.66 -0.34
N PHE A 80 10.45 3.57 -1.28
CA PHE A 80 11.40 4.67 -1.14
C PHE A 80 11.07 5.56 0.07
N ARG A 81 9.80 5.86 0.29
CA ARG A 81 9.36 6.62 1.46
C ARG A 81 9.70 5.90 2.76
N LYS A 82 9.44 4.59 2.83
CA LYS A 82 9.80 3.78 4.00
C LYS A 82 11.31 3.79 4.23
N TYR A 83 12.07 3.63 3.16
CA TYR A 83 13.53 3.66 3.23
C TYR A 83 14.03 4.99 3.79
N GLN A 84 13.48 6.11 3.31
CA GLN A 84 13.89 7.43 3.77
C GLN A 84 13.67 7.65 5.27
N LYS A 85 12.64 7.01 5.83
CA LYS A 85 12.30 7.14 7.25
C LYS A 85 13.12 6.22 8.15
N MET A 86 13.88 5.31 7.60
CA MET A 86 14.70 4.40 8.39
C MET A 86 15.92 5.11 8.96
N ASP A 87 16.43 4.57 10.08
CA ASP A 87 17.69 5.07 10.65
C ASP A 87 18.90 4.65 9.79
N ALA A 88 20.04 5.27 10.03
CA ALA A 88 21.24 5.03 9.25
C ALA A 88 21.69 3.55 9.24
N PRO A 89 21.68 2.82 10.39
CA PRO A 89 22.05 1.40 10.38
C PRO A 89 21.16 0.55 9.49
N ARG A 90 19.85 0.78 9.51
CA ARG A 90 18.91 0.01 8.67
C ARG A 90 19.09 0.32 7.19
N LYS A 91 19.32 1.59 6.85
CA LYS A 91 19.61 1.97 5.47
C LYS A 91 20.86 1.29 4.95
N ALA A 92 21.90 1.22 5.79
CA ALA A 92 23.15 0.56 5.42
C ALA A 92 22.94 -0.93 5.15
N GLN A 93 22.15 -1.61 5.99
CA GLN A 93 21.82 -3.03 5.79
C GLN A 93 21.10 -3.26 4.46
N ILE A 94 20.14 -2.41 4.11
CA ILE A 94 19.42 -2.52 2.85
C ILE A 94 20.37 -2.33 1.67
N ARG A 95 21.25 -1.34 1.74
CA ARG A 95 22.24 -1.09 0.68
C ARG A 95 23.16 -2.29 0.49
N GLU A 96 23.64 -2.89 1.58
CA GLU A 96 24.48 -4.08 1.51
C GLU A 96 23.76 -5.26 0.85
N MET A 97 22.50 -5.46 1.20
CA MET A 97 21.68 -6.52 0.59
C MET A 97 21.53 -6.31 -0.90
N LEU A 98 21.30 -5.08 -1.33
CA LEU A 98 21.19 -4.76 -2.76
C LEU A 98 22.49 -5.00 -3.50
N GLU A 99 23.64 -4.66 -2.90
CA GLU A 99 24.93 -4.95 -3.50
C GLU A 99 25.18 -6.43 -3.69
N ILE A 100 24.82 -7.24 -2.68
CA ILE A 100 24.98 -8.70 -2.76
C ILE A 100 24.12 -9.26 -3.90
N ILE A 101 22.89 -8.80 -4.02
CA ILE A 101 22.00 -9.24 -5.08
C ILE A 101 22.55 -8.86 -6.45
N ASN A 102 23.08 -7.65 -6.59
CA ASN A 102 23.64 -7.18 -7.87
C ASN A 102 24.91 -7.92 -8.25
N ARG A 103 25.73 -8.34 -7.29
CA ARG A 103 26.94 -9.10 -7.55
C ARG A 103 26.66 -10.49 -8.13
N LYS A 104 25.51 -11.05 -7.85
CA LYS A 104 25.14 -12.41 -8.26
C LYS A 104 24.58 -12.49 -9.69
N LYS A 105 24.52 -11.38 -10.34
CA LYS A 105 24.03 -11.36 -11.74
C LYS A 105 25.12 -11.80 -12.71
#